data_e90956298f75ed1f35fac50f9d1229d3
#
_entry.id   e90956298f75ed1f35fac50f9d1229d3
#
_cell.length_a   1.000
_cell.length_b   1.000
_cell.length_c   1.000
_cell.angle_alpha   90.00
_cell.angle_beta   90.00
_cell.angle_gamma   90.00
#
_symmetry.space_group_name_H-M   'P 1'
#
loop_
_entity.id
_entity.type
_entity.pdbx_description
1 polymer ?
#
loop_
_entity_poly.entity_id
_entity_poly.type
_entity_poly.pdbx_seq_one_letter_code
_entity_poly.pdbx_strand_id
1 'polypeptide(L)'
;MTGRTHRLARRRRALTPAELGGEPLVLLSRAFATRESIDRYFIEHGARPRIAIEVNAINAILELVRCGRLATVLPDAVARESADLCALEIDPPLPARTAALLTRKGAYRSVAARAFIERTLAHGDAPARGR
;
A
#
# COMPACT_ATOMS: atom_id res chain seq x y z
N MET A 1 7.39 -1.58 -1.63
CA MET A 1 7.40 -3.05 -1.41
C MET A 1 7.97 -3.76 -2.64
N THR A 2 8.72 -4.81 -2.44
CA THR A 2 9.39 -5.59 -3.50
C THR A 2 9.40 -7.07 -3.15
N GLY A 3 9.68 -7.94 -4.13
CA GLY A 3 10.05 -9.34 -3.86
C GLY A 3 11.40 -9.41 -3.14
N ARG A 4 11.65 -10.50 -2.41
CA ARG A 4 12.90 -10.71 -1.65
C ARG A 4 14.16 -10.77 -2.52
N THR A 5 14.03 -11.14 -3.79
CA THR A 5 15.14 -11.21 -4.74
C THR A 5 15.45 -9.87 -5.40
N HIS A 6 14.60 -8.86 -5.20
CA HIS A 6 14.81 -7.54 -5.76
C HIS A 6 16.04 -6.86 -5.15
N ARG A 7 16.80 -6.11 -5.97
CA ARG A 7 18.01 -5.41 -5.51
C ARG A 7 17.78 -4.47 -4.31
N LEU A 8 16.60 -3.87 -4.21
CA LEU A 8 16.24 -2.99 -3.10
C LEU A 8 15.93 -3.75 -1.81
N ALA A 9 15.57 -5.04 -1.85
CA ALA A 9 15.26 -5.83 -0.66
C ALA A 9 16.43 -5.95 0.34
N ARG A 10 17.66 -5.75 -0.14
CA ARG A 10 18.89 -5.77 0.69
C ARG A 10 19.28 -4.41 1.24
N ARG A 11 18.50 -3.36 0.92
CA ARG A 11 18.82 -1.99 1.29
C ARG A 11 18.46 -1.74 2.76
N ARG A 12 19.38 -1.14 3.51
CA ARG A 12 19.19 -0.87 4.94
C ARG A 12 18.75 0.58 5.24
N ARG A 13 18.73 1.44 4.22
CA ARG A 13 18.29 2.83 4.37
C ARG A 13 16.96 3.08 3.67
N ALA A 14 16.20 4.03 4.14
CA ALA A 14 14.97 4.49 3.49
C ALA A 14 15.25 4.95 2.05
N LEU A 15 14.27 4.76 1.18
CA LEU A 15 14.30 5.21 -0.21
C LEU A 15 13.77 6.64 -0.29
N THR A 16 14.40 7.46 -1.09
CA THR A 16 13.80 8.73 -1.49
C THR A 16 12.72 8.50 -2.56
N PRO A 17 11.76 9.45 -2.72
CA PRO A 17 10.77 9.39 -3.81
C PRO A 17 11.40 9.26 -5.20
N ALA A 18 12.52 9.95 -5.44
CA ALA A 18 13.25 9.88 -6.70
C ALA A 18 13.86 8.48 -6.96
N GLU A 19 14.43 7.86 -5.93
CA GLU A 19 14.99 6.51 -6.04
C GLU A 19 13.90 5.48 -6.29
N LEU A 20 12.75 5.59 -5.60
CA LEU A 20 11.60 4.73 -5.84
C LEU A 20 11.02 4.95 -7.23
N GLY A 21 10.90 6.21 -7.67
CA GLY A 21 10.40 6.56 -9.00
C GLY A 21 11.26 6.05 -10.14
N GLY A 22 12.57 5.88 -9.91
CA GLY A 22 13.51 5.31 -10.87
C GLY A 22 13.34 3.79 -11.09
N GLU A 23 12.67 3.09 -10.17
CA GLU A 23 12.40 1.67 -10.32
C GLU A 23 11.20 1.42 -11.26
N PRO A 24 11.19 0.29 -11.96
CA PRO A 24 10.00 -0.10 -12.70
C PRO A 24 8.89 -0.49 -11.71
N LEU A 25 7.82 0.30 -11.71
CA LEU A 25 6.70 0.12 -10.78
C LEU A 25 5.53 -0.62 -11.44
N VAL A 26 4.90 -1.49 -10.66
CA VAL A 26 3.54 -1.96 -10.92
C VAL A 26 2.60 -1.30 -9.92
N LEU A 27 1.58 -0.63 -10.42
CA LEU A 27 0.63 0.13 -9.60
C LEU A 27 -0.82 -0.24 -9.94
N LEU A 28 -1.72 0.03 -9.00
CA LEU A 28 -3.15 0.02 -9.30
C LEU A 28 -3.49 1.10 -10.33
N SER A 29 -4.48 0.85 -11.14
CA SER A 29 -4.98 1.81 -12.10
C SER A 29 -5.57 3.04 -11.40
N ARG A 30 -5.77 4.12 -12.16
CA ARG A 30 -6.35 5.39 -11.67
C ARG A 30 -7.80 5.30 -11.18
N ALA A 31 -8.47 4.17 -11.38
CA ALA A 31 -9.78 3.90 -10.79
C ALA A 31 -9.74 3.73 -9.25
N PHE A 32 -8.55 3.57 -8.68
CA PHE A 32 -8.37 3.39 -7.24
C PHE A 32 -7.89 4.68 -6.56
N ALA A 33 -8.56 5.10 -5.50
CA ALA A 33 -8.15 6.27 -4.70
C ALA A 33 -6.70 6.17 -4.16
N THR A 34 -6.20 4.95 -3.94
CA THR A 34 -4.80 4.72 -3.57
C THR A 34 -3.84 5.24 -4.63
N ARG A 35 -4.16 5.08 -5.91
CA ARG A 35 -3.33 5.54 -7.00
C ARG A 35 -3.24 7.07 -7.03
N GLU A 36 -4.33 7.78 -6.81
CA GLU A 36 -4.32 9.23 -6.74
C GLU A 36 -3.39 9.74 -5.63
N SER A 37 -3.43 9.11 -4.45
CA SER A 37 -2.53 9.47 -3.34
C SER A 37 -1.06 9.23 -3.69
N ILE A 38 -0.75 8.15 -4.41
CA ILE A 38 0.61 7.83 -4.85
C ILE A 38 1.08 8.84 -5.91
N ASP A 39 0.26 9.14 -6.90
CA ASP A 39 0.59 10.12 -7.95
C ASP A 39 0.86 11.49 -7.33
N ARG A 40 0.01 11.93 -6.38
CA ARG A 40 0.18 13.18 -5.63
C ARG A 40 1.49 13.22 -4.86
N TYR A 41 1.81 12.14 -4.14
CA TYR A 41 3.06 12.02 -3.40
C TYR A 41 4.28 12.22 -4.29
N PHE A 42 4.33 11.58 -5.46
CA PHE A 42 5.45 11.77 -6.40
C PHE A 42 5.53 13.21 -6.93
N ILE A 43 4.38 13.83 -7.25
CA ILE A 43 4.32 15.22 -7.72
C ILE A 43 4.85 16.18 -6.65
N GLU A 44 4.39 16.05 -5.40
CA GLU A 44 4.79 16.90 -4.27
C GLU A 44 6.30 16.83 -3.99
N HIS A 45 6.92 15.70 -4.29
CA HIS A 45 8.37 15.50 -4.10
C HIS A 45 9.19 15.66 -5.39
N GLY A 46 8.60 16.20 -6.45
CA GLY A 46 9.29 16.46 -7.70
C GLY A 46 9.81 15.19 -8.40
N ALA A 47 9.29 14.03 -8.05
CA ALA A 47 9.69 12.75 -8.63
C ALA A 47 8.71 12.30 -9.72
N ARG A 48 9.23 11.53 -10.68
CA ARG A 48 8.41 10.94 -11.76
C ARG A 48 8.50 9.43 -11.70
N PRO A 49 7.40 8.73 -11.31
CA PRO A 49 7.41 7.28 -11.23
C PRO A 49 7.48 6.65 -12.63
N ARG A 50 8.37 5.66 -12.79
CA ARG A 50 8.43 4.81 -13.97
C ARG A 50 7.41 3.69 -13.84
N ILE A 51 6.17 3.94 -14.27
CA ILE A 51 5.11 2.94 -14.23
C ILE A 51 5.28 1.99 -15.40
N ALA A 52 5.68 0.76 -15.10
CA ALA A 52 5.87 -0.29 -16.10
C ALA A 52 4.57 -1.04 -16.40
N ILE A 53 3.72 -1.24 -15.39
CA ILE A 53 2.47 -1.99 -15.50
C ILE A 53 1.39 -1.33 -14.62
N GLU A 54 0.18 -1.24 -15.16
CA GLU A 54 -1.02 -0.89 -14.39
C GLU A 54 -1.98 -2.07 -14.35
N VAL A 55 -2.53 -2.38 -13.19
CA VAL A 55 -3.48 -3.48 -12.99
C VAL A 55 -4.64 -3.07 -12.08
N ASN A 56 -5.72 -3.84 -12.13
CA ASN A 56 -6.95 -3.57 -11.38
C ASN A 56 -7.15 -4.52 -10.17
N ALA A 57 -6.14 -5.33 -9.83
CA ALA A 57 -6.24 -6.29 -8.75
C ALA A 57 -4.96 -6.35 -7.93
N ILE A 58 -5.08 -6.31 -6.60
CA ILE A 58 -3.94 -6.38 -5.69
C ILE A 58 -3.19 -7.71 -5.84
N ASN A 59 -3.91 -8.82 -5.99
CA ASN A 59 -3.29 -10.13 -6.17
C ASN A 59 -2.39 -10.18 -7.42
N ALA A 60 -2.79 -9.53 -8.52
CA ALA A 60 -1.96 -9.44 -9.72
C ALA A 60 -0.66 -8.64 -9.44
N ILE A 61 -0.75 -7.55 -8.67
CA ILE A 61 0.44 -6.81 -8.23
C ILE A 61 1.39 -7.73 -7.45
N LEU A 62 0.86 -8.49 -6.48
CA LEU A 62 1.67 -9.36 -5.64
C LEU A 62 2.42 -10.40 -6.46
N GLU A 63 1.75 -11.06 -7.41
CA GLU A 63 2.39 -12.03 -8.31
C GLU A 63 3.50 -11.39 -9.16
N LEU A 64 3.24 -10.22 -9.74
CA LEU A 64 4.23 -9.50 -10.55
C LEU A 64 5.46 -9.08 -9.73
N VAL A 65 5.24 -8.64 -8.49
CA VAL A 65 6.33 -8.24 -7.58
C VAL A 65 7.15 -9.44 -7.11
N ARG A 66 6.51 -10.61 -6.93
CA ARG A 66 7.20 -11.88 -6.60
C ARG A 66 8.22 -12.29 -7.65
N CYS A 67 7.98 -11.96 -8.91
CA CYS A 67 8.96 -12.17 -9.98
C CYS A 67 10.28 -11.39 -9.80
N GLY A 68 10.37 -10.50 -8.82
CA GLY A 68 11.60 -9.87 -8.34
C GLY A 68 12.15 -8.72 -9.18
N ARG A 69 11.44 -8.29 -10.23
CA ARG A 69 11.90 -7.21 -11.15
C ARG A 69 11.14 -5.89 -10.97
N LEU A 70 10.01 -5.93 -10.27
CA LEU A 70 9.12 -4.78 -10.09
C LEU A 70 9.02 -4.40 -8.63
N ALA A 71 8.82 -3.11 -8.38
CA ALA A 71 8.43 -2.59 -7.09
C ALA A 71 6.97 -2.12 -7.13
N THR A 72 6.37 -1.97 -5.96
CA THR A 72 5.00 -1.44 -5.84
C THR A 72 4.84 -0.59 -4.59
N VAL A 73 3.77 0.18 -4.55
CA VAL A 73 3.32 0.95 -3.39
C VAL A 73 1.95 0.44 -3.00
N LEU A 74 1.89 -0.23 -1.87
CA LEU A 74 0.67 -0.77 -1.25
C LEU A 74 0.72 -0.51 0.26
N PRO A 75 -0.41 -0.57 0.98
CA PRO A 75 -0.43 -0.50 2.43
C PRO A 75 0.50 -1.55 3.04
N ASP A 76 1.19 -1.19 4.11
CA ASP A 76 2.16 -2.06 4.78
C ASP A 76 1.55 -3.35 5.35
N ALA A 77 0.24 -3.33 5.69
CA ALA A 77 -0.50 -4.52 6.09
C ALA A 77 -0.39 -5.66 5.05
N VAL A 78 -0.39 -5.32 3.75
CA VAL A 78 -0.26 -6.32 2.67
C VAL A 78 1.11 -6.99 2.70
N ALA A 79 2.18 -6.23 3.01
CA ALA A 79 3.53 -6.80 3.12
C ALA A 79 3.67 -7.70 4.35
N ARG A 80 2.97 -7.38 5.44
CA ARG A 80 3.00 -8.20 6.68
C ARG A 80 2.34 -9.56 6.51
N GLU A 81 1.36 -9.67 5.63
CA GLU A 81 0.67 -10.93 5.32
C GLU A 81 1.43 -11.80 4.30
N SER A 82 2.49 -11.28 3.70
CA SER A 82 3.22 -11.94 2.61
C SER A 82 4.68 -12.17 3.00
N ALA A 83 5.01 -13.36 3.46
CA ALA A 83 6.37 -13.69 3.93
C ALA A 83 7.47 -13.59 2.86
N ASP A 84 7.11 -13.64 1.60
CA ASP A 84 7.99 -13.60 0.42
C ASP A 84 8.18 -12.17 -0.14
N LEU A 85 7.51 -11.19 0.45
CA LEU A 85 7.66 -9.78 0.10
C LEU A 85 8.46 -9.03 1.17
N CYS A 86 9.09 -7.95 0.73
CA CYS A 86 9.89 -7.06 1.57
C CYS A 86 9.26 -5.66 1.57
N ALA A 87 8.87 -5.19 2.75
CA ALA A 87 8.53 -3.79 2.93
C ALA A 87 9.81 -2.94 2.88
N LEU A 88 9.74 -1.79 2.24
CA LEU A 88 10.82 -0.83 2.16
C LEU A 88 10.35 0.47 2.81
N GLU A 89 11.20 1.05 3.62
CA GLU A 89 10.97 2.38 4.17
C GLU A 89 11.17 3.45 3.09
N ILE A 90 10.36 4.50 3.15
CA ILE A 90 10.43 5.64 2.24
C ILE A 90 10.53 6.91 3.10
N ASP A 91 11.42 7.80 2.73
CA ASP A 91 11.61 9.08 3.40
C ASP A 91 11.60 10.23 2.36
N PRO A 92 10.69 11.21 2.52
CA PRO A 92 9.61 11.29 3.51
C PRO A 92 8.55 10.19 3.32
N PRO A 93 7.83 9.78 4.40
CA PRO A 93 6.85 8.70 4.32
C PRO A 93 5.63 9.12 3.49
N LEU A 94 4.97 8.14 2.87
CA LEU A 94 3.66 8.39 2.26
C LEU A 94 2.63 8.80 3.32
N PRO A 95 1.65 9.64 2.96
CA PRO A 95 0.57 10.02 3.87
C PRO A 95 -0.17 8.80 4.41
N ALA A 96 -0.42 8.81 5.72
CA ALA A 96 -1.23 7.78 6.36
C ALA A 96 -2.66 7.80 5.77
N ARG A 97 -3.25 6.62 5.66
CA ARG A 97 -4.63 6.47 5.19
C ARG A 97 -5.54 6.08 6.34
N THR A 98 -6.68 6.75 6.42
CA THR A 98 -7.73 6.40 7.36
C THR A 98 -8.77 5.54 6.65
N ALA A 99 -8.99 4.33 7.14
CA ALA A 99 -10.13 3.53 6.75
C ALA A 99 -11.33 3.95 7.62
N ALA A 100 -12.48 4.19 7.00
CA ALA A 100 -13.69 4.59 7.70
C ALA A 100 -14.86 3.68 7.34
N LEU A 101 -15.65 3.33 8.35
CA LEU A 101 -16.93 2.67 8.18
C LEU A 101 -18.02 3.73 8.07
N LEU A 102 -18.65 3.81 6.90
CA LEU A 102 -19.76 4.73 6.66
C LEU A 102 -21.08 4.00 6.89
N THR A 103 -21.93 4.58 7.74
CA THR A 103 -23.26 4.05 7.99
C THR A 103 -24.30 5.16 7.76
N ARG A 104 -25.47 4.78 7.21
CA ARG A 104 -26.57 5.73 7.05
C ARG A 104 -27.16 6.08 8.43
N LYS A 105 -27.31 7.37 8.70
CA LYS A 105 -27.96 7.84 9.94
C LYS A 105 -29.40 7.34 10.01
N GLY A 106 -29.79 6.76 11.15
CA GLY A 106 -31.15 6.24 11.35
C GLY A 106 -31.47 4.93 10.64
N ALA A 107 -30.54 4.31 9.95
CA ALA A 107 -30.78 3.01 9.31
C ALA A 107 -30.86 1.89 10.37
N TYR A 108 -31.78 0.94 10.12
CA TYR A 108 -31.83 -0.29 10.90
C TYR A 108 -30.50 -1.04 10.77
N ARG A 109 -29.93 -1.46 11.89
CA ARG A 109 -28.71 -2.26 11.92
C ARG A 109 -29.07 -3.66 12.38
N SER A 110 -28.92 -4.64 11.51
CA SER A 110 -29.06 -6.05 11.88
C SER A 110 -28.03 -6.46 12.93
N VAL A 111 -28.27 -7.54 13.64
CA VAL A 111 -27.32 -8.10 14.62
C VAL A 111 -25.97 -8.37 13.97
N ALA A 112 -25.97 -8.94 12.74
CA ALA A 112 -24.76 -9.19 11.97
C ALA A 112 -23.99 -7.90 11.62
N ALA A 113 -24.71 -6.83 11.21
CA ALA A 113 -24.08 -5.55 10.90
C ALA A 113 -23.42 -4.92 12.15
N ARG A 114 -24.06 -5.01 13.32
CA ARG A 114 -23.47 -4.54 14.58
C ARG A 114 -22.22 -5.33 14.94
N ALA A 115 -22.28 -6.64 14.91
CA ALA A 115 -21.14 -7.51 15.18
C ALA A 115 -19.96 -7.26 14.23
N PHE A 116 -20.25 -7.01 12.94
CA PHE A 116 -19.22 -6.65 11.97
C PHE A 116 -18.54 -5.32 12.30
N ILE A 117 -19.32 -4.28 12.62
CA ILE A 117 -18.80 -2.96 13.01
C ILE A 117 -17.91 -3.09 14.25
N GLU A 118 -18.38 -3.75 15.29
CA GLU A 118 -17.64 -3.95 16.54
C GLU A 118 -16.30 -4.67 16.30
N ARG A 119 -16.32 -5.76 15.52
CA ARG A 119 -15.10 -6.49 15.17
C ARG A 119 -14.14 -5.65 14.34
N THR A 120 -14.64 -4.88 13.38
CA THR A 120 -13.79 -4.04 12.53
C THR A 120 -13.13 -2.93 13.33
N LEU A 121 -13.88 -2.27 14.24
CA LEU A 121 -13.31 -1.24 15.12
C LEU A 121 -12.28 -1.82 16.07
N ALA A 122 -12.55 -2.98 16.68
CA ALA A 122 -11.61 -3.66 17.57
C ALA A 122 -10.29 -4.05 16.86
N HIS A 123 -10.33 -4.32 15.55
CA HIS A 123 -9.13 -4.59 14.74
C HIS A 123 -8.44 -3.31 14.26
N GLY A 124 -9.20 -2.21 14.08
CA GLY A 124 -8.67 -0.92 13.62
C GLY A 124 -7.90 -0.15 14.70
N ASP A 125 -8.21 -0.36 15.97
CA ASP A 125 -7.52 0.24 17.12
C ASP A 125 -6.19 -0.44 17.49
N ALA A 126 -5.78 -1.48 16.79
CA ALA A 126 -4.46 -2.06 16.99
C ALA A 126 -3.41 -1.04 16.52
N PRO A 127 -2.62 -0.43 17.45
CA PRO A 127 -1.61 0.54 17.07
C PRO A 127 -0.65 -0.14 16.11
N ALA A 128 -0.33 0.56 15.01
CA ALA A 128 0.79 0.18 14.16
C ALA A 128 2.03 0.07 15.07
N ARG A 129 2.40 -1.14 15.46
CA ARG A 129 3.61 -1.38 16.25
C ARG A 129 4.78 -1.05 15.36
N GLY A 130 5.24 0.22 15.47
CA GLY A 130 6.56 0.59 15.03
C GLY A 130 7.60 -0.24 15.79
N ARG A 131 8.44 -0.89 15.06
CA ARG A 131 9.82 -1.18 15.45
C ARG A 131 10.70 -0.75 14.30
#